data_d81a48168e807b3660fc64a1f6031a47
#
_entry.id   d81a48168e807b3660fc64a1f6031a47
#
_cell.length_a   1.000
_cell.length_b   1.000
_cell.length_c   1.000
_cell.angle_alpha   90.00
_cell.angle_beta   90.00
_cell.angle_gamma   90.00
#
_symmetry.space_group_name_H-M   'P 1'
#
loop_
_entity.id
_entity.type
_entity.pdbx_description
1 polymer ?
#
loop_
_entity_poly.entity_id
_entity_poly.type
_entity_poly.pdbx_seq_one_letter_code
_entity_poly.pdbx_strand_id
1 'polypeptide(L)'
;SVAAIISSLFSISISSDGAISIFILAFGFGFTTFPIYSVAAAHAHDFATSNERVELSASLLFYYALGAIVAPLFASSLIGFFGPNAMFVMIAGAHFILVIFGVARMKVRPTLSDKTRYIYAPRTSFLIGRLLKRQRDQSDK
;
A
#
# COMPACT_ATOMS: atom_id res chain seq x y z
N SER A 1 -2.61 6.19 -5.65
CA SER A 1 -3.48 7.15 -4.95
C SER A 1 -4.29 8.04 -5.89
N VAL A 2 -3.69 8.59 -6.98
CA VAL A 2 -4.43 9.43 -7.95
C VAL A 2 -5.58 8.66 -8.59
N ALA A 3 -5.35 7.43 -9.04
CA ALA A 3 -6.39 6.56 -9.60
C ALA A 3 -7.52 6.28 -8.59
N ALA A 4 -7.19 6.14 -7.30
CA ALA A 4 -8.19 5.95 -6.25
C ALA A 4 -9.06 7.21 -6.03
N ILE A 5 -8.48 8.41 -6.14
CA ILE A 5 -9.22 9.68 -6.09
C ILE A 5 -10.21 9.74 -7.26
N ILE A 6 -9.73 9.49 -8.48
CA ILE A 6 -10.57 9.50 -9.68
C ILE A 6 -11.72 8.50 -9.57
N SER A 7 -11.42 7.27 -9.14
CA SER A 7 -12.39 6.21 -8.94
C SER A 7 -13.45 6.59 -7.88
N SER A 8 -13.04 7.20 -6.77
CA SER A 8 -13.96 7.66 -5.72
C SER A 8 -14.87 8.78 -6.20
N LEU A 9 -14.33 9.78 -6.91
CA LEU A 9 -15.12 10.89 -7.45
C LEU A 9 -16.08 10.43 -8.56
N PHE A 10 -15.63 9.49 -9.38
CA PHE A 10 -16.47 8.89 -10.41
C PHE A 10 -17.65 8.11 -9.81
N SER A 11 -17.42 7.43 -8.67
CA SER A 11 -18.48 6.72 -7.94
C SER A 11 -19.60 7.65 -7.43
N ILE A 12 -19.29 8.92 -7.14
CA ILE A 12 -20.30 9.92 -6.73
C ILE A 12 -21.17 10.33 -7.91
N SER A 13 -20.61 10.39 -9.12
CA SER A 13 -21.27 10.92 -10.32
C SER A 13 -22.17 9.90 -11.02
N ILE A 14 -22.03 8.62 -10.72
CA ILE A 14 -22.85 7.58 -11.35
C ILE A 14 -24.05 7.27 -10.48
N SER A 15 -25.25 7.51 -11.05
CA SER A 15 -26.49 6.99 -10.49
C SER A 15 -26.46 5.47 -10.60
N SER A 16 -26.46 4.77 -9.46
CA SER A 16 -26.32 3.32 -9.37
C SER A 16 -27.65 2.61 -9.64
N ASP A 17 -28.24 2.82 -10.83
CA ASP A 17 -29.53 2.24 -11.17
C ASP A 17 -29.46 0.73 -11.57
N GLY A 18 -28.28 0.10 -11.49
CA GLY A 18 -28.12 -1.31 -11.83
C GLY A 18 -27.02 -2.01 -11.03
N ALA A 19 -27.26 -3.27 -10.67
CA ALA A 19 -26.31 -4.09 -9.93
C ALA A 19 -24.93 -4.19 -10.62
N ILE A 20 -24.91 -4.25 -11.95
CA ILE A 20 -23.67 -4.31 -12.75
C ILE A 20 -22.81 -3.07 -12.56
N SER A 21 -23.44 -1.87 -12.54
CA SER A 21 -22.71 -0.61 -12.32
C SER A 21 -22.03 -0.58 -10.96
N ILE A 22 -22.71 -1.07 -9.93
CA ILE A 22 -22.17 -1.18 -8.56
C ILE A 22 -20.96 -2.11 -8.53
N PHE A 23 -21.02 -3.28 -9.19
CA PHE A 23 -19.91 -4.22 -9.25
C PHE A 23 -18.68 -3.65 -9.98
N ILE A 24 -18.89 -2.96 -11.11
CA ILE A 24 -17.80 -2.32 -11.86
C ILE A 24 -17.11 -1.24 -11.01
N LEU A 25 -17.90 -0.42 -10.32
CA LEU A 25 -17.39 0.64 -9.43
C LEU A 25 -16.63 0.04 -8.25
N ALA A 26 -17.19 -0.98 -7.59
CA ALA A 26 -16.54 -1.66 -6.48
C ALA A 26 -15.22 -2.32 -6.91
N PHE A 27 -15.20 -2.97 -8.08
CA PHE A 27 -13.99 -3.56 -8.64
C PHE A 27 -12.94 -2.50 -8.94
N GLY A 28 -13.29 -1.42 -9.66
CA GLY A 28 -12.37 -0.34 -9.99
C GLY A 28 -11.80 0.33 -8.74
N PHE A 29 -12.63 0.57 -7.74
CA PHE A 29 -12.24 1.11 -6.45
C PHE A 29 -11.28 0.17 -5.71
N GLY A 30 -11.61 -1.11 -5.59
CA GLY A 30 -10.76 -2.10 -4.95
C GLY A 30 -9.42 -2.24 -5.66
N PHE A 31 -9.42 -2.35 -6.98
CA PHE A 31 -8.21 -2.47 -7.80
C PHE A 31 -7.24 -1.28 -7.61
N THR A 32 -7.77 -0.08 -7.42
CA THR A 32 -6.95 1.13 -7.23
C THR A 32 -6.49 1.34 -5.79
N THR A 33 -7.20 0.81 -4.80
CA THR A 33 -6.97 1.07 -3.36
C THR A 33 -6.14 -0.02 -2.70
N PHE A 34 -6.42 -1.30 -2.96
CA PHE A 34 -5.73 -2.42 -2.29
C PHE A 34 -4.21 -2.47 -2.49
N PRO A 35 -3.65 -2.17 -3.69
CA PRO A 35 -2.21 -2.22 -3.89
C PRO A 35 -1.43 -1.15 -3.10
N ILE A 36 -2.08 -0.10 -2.61
CA ILE A 36 -1.42 1.04 -1.97
C ILE A 36 -0.68 0.61 -0.71
N TYR A 37 -1.31 -0.23 0.13
CA TYR A 37 -0.67 -0.73 1.34
C TYR A 37 0.57 -1.58 1.01
N SER A 38 0.45 -2.50 0.06
CA SER A 38 1.55 -3.39 -0.33
C SER A 38 2.75 -2.60 -0.88
N VAL A 39 2.49 -1.61 -1.73
CA VAL A 39 3.54 -0.72 -2.28
C VAL A 39 4.17 0.14 -1.18
N ALA A 40 3.37 0.70 -0.28
CA ALA A 40 3.87 1.51 0.82
C ALA A 40 4.72 0.67 1.80
N ALA A 41 4.28 -0.55 2.12
CA ALA A 41 5.01 -1.48 2.97
C ALA A 41 6.33 -1.90 2.33
N ALA A 42 6.31 -2.28 1.04
CA ALA A 42 7.53 -2.62 0.30
C ALA A 42 8.53 -1.46 0.32
N HIS A 43 8.06 -0.24 0.01
CA HIS A 43 8.90 0.95 0.05
C HIS A 43 9.46 1.25 1.45
N ALA A 44 8.69 1.03 2.51
CA ALA A 44 9.19 1.19 3.88
C ALA A 44 10.30 0.18 4.20
N HIS A 45 10.16 -1.07 3.74
CA HIS A 45 11.17 -2.11 3.92
C HIS A 45 12.48 -1.87 3.16
N ASP A 46 12.46 -1.12 2.05
CA ASP A 46 13.67 -0.75 1.31
C ASP A 46 14.64 0.12 2.15
N PHE A 47 14.11 0.81 3.17
CA PHE A 47 14.89 1.67 4.06
C PHE A 47 15.22 1.03 5.41
N ALA A 48 14.72 -0.17 5.69
CA ALA A 48 14.92 -0.86 6.94
C ALA A 48 16.14 -1.79 6.86
N THR A 49 16.98 -1.78 7.89
CA THR A 49 18.03 -2.77 8.08
C THR A 49 17.42 -4.14 8.38
N SER A 50 18.21 -5.21 8.20
CA SER A 50 17.73 -6.58 8.43
C SER A 50 17.19 -6.80 9.84
N ASN A 51 17.75 -6.12 10.85
CA ASN A 51 17.34 -6.25 12.24
C ASN A 51 16.05 -5.46 12.56
N GLU A 52 15.76 -4.40 11.80
CA GLU A 52 14.60 -3.53 12.02
C GLU A 52 13.34 -4.00 11.27
N ARG A 53 13.46 -4.94 10.35
CA ARG A 53 12.34 -5.38 9.49
C ARG A 53 11.16 -5.93 10.27
N VAL A 54 11.41 -6.65 11.35
CA VAL A 54 10.34 -7.23 12.19
C VAL A 54 9.60 -6.13 12.92
N GLU A 55 10.32 -5.20 13.55
CA GLU A 55 9.77 -4.06 14.26
C GLU A 55 8.98 -3.14 13.32
N LEU A 56 9.52 -2.86 12.13
CA LEU A 56 8.85 -2.10 11.10
C LEU A 56 7.53 -2.76 10.66
N SER A 57 7.55 -4.08 10.43
CA SER A 57 6.34 -4.82 10.06
C SER A 57 5.27 -4.76 11.16
N ALA A 58 5.68 -4.91 12.42
CA ALA A 58 4.78 -4.79 13.57
C ALA A 58 4.18 -3.39 13.68
N SER A 59 4.99 -2.35 13.48
CA SER A 59 4.55 -0.96 13.49
C SER A 59 3.56 -0.66 12.37
N LEU A 60 3.83 -1.12 11.15
CA LEU A 60 2.93 -0.96 10.01
C LEU A 60 1.59 -1.65 10.25
N LEU A 61 1.61 -2.86 10.80
CA LEU A 61 0.39 -3.61 11.15
C LEU A 61 -0.40 -2.90 12.24
N PHE A 62 0.26 -2.35 13.24
CA PHE A 62 -0.37 -1.59 14.31
C PHE A 62 -1.11 -0.36 13.77
N TYR A 63 -0.44 0.46 12.94
CA TYR A 63 -1.08 1.62 12.32
C TYR A 63 -2.21 1.24 11.37
N TYR A 64 -2.08 0.13 10.64
CA TYR A 64 -3.15 -0.39 9.82
C TYR A 64 -4.38 -0.78 10.67
N ALA A 65 -4.17 -1.50 11.76
CA ALA A 65 -5.25 -1.91 12.68
C ALA A 65 -5.93 -0.68 13.33
N LEU A 66 -5.15 0.32 13.74
CA LEU A 66 -5.69 1.56 14.28
C LEU A 66 -6.58 2.28 13.25
N GLY A 67 -6.10 2.38 12.01
CA GLY A 67 -6.89 2.95 10.91
C GLY A 67 -8.17 2.16 10.61
N ALA A 68 -8.10 0.83 10.67
CA ALA A 68 -9.25 -0.03 10.45
C ALA A 68 -10.35 0.13 11.52
N ILE A 69 -9.99 0.51 12.74
CA ILE A 69 -10.94 0.81 13.81
C ILE A 69 -11.50 2.23 13.66
N VAL A 70 -10.64 3.20 13.42
CA VAL A 70 -11.01 4.62 13.45
C VAL A 70 -11.77 5.04 12.19
N ALA A 71 -11.36 4.55 11.00
CA ALA A 71 -11.97 4.97 9.74
C ALA A 71 -13.47 4.67 9.63
N PRO A 72 -14.00 3.49 10.04
CA PRO A 72 -15.44 3.23 10.01
C PRO A 72 -16.26 4.15 10.91
N LEU A 73 -15.71 4.57 12.05
CA LEU A 73 -16.37 5.51 12.97
C LEU A 73 -16.54 6.88 12.32
N PHE A 74 -15.48 7.38 11.71
CA PHE A 74 -15.54 8.63 10.94
C PHE A 74 -16.49 8.52 9.75
N ALA A 75 -16.41 7.43 8.99
CA ALA A 75 -17.29 7.20 7.85
C ALA A 75 -18.75 7.16 8.26
N SER A 76 -19.08 6.45 9.34
CA SER A 76 -20.45 6.39 9.87
C SER A 76 -21.00 7.76 10.23
N SER A 77 -20.22 8.56 10.91
CA SER A 77 -20.61 9.93 11.27
C SER A 77 -20.84 10.80 10.03
N LEU A 78 -19.92 10.77 9.06
CA LEU A 78 -20.05 11.54 7.82
C LEU A 78 -21.27 11.10 6.99
N ILE A 79 -21.53 9.81 6.90
CA ILE A 79 -22.70 9.28 6.20
C ILE A 79 -23.99 9.74 6.89
N GLY A 80 -24.01 9.76 8.21
CA GLY A 80 -25.17 10.20 8.98
C GLY A 80 -25.51 11.68 8.76
N PHE A 81 -24.50 12.54 8.58
CA PHE A 81 -24.72 13.99 8.37
C PHE A 81 -24.89 14.38 6.90
N PHE A 82 -24.18 13.75 6.00
CA PHE A 82 -24.07 14.19 4.59
C PHE A 82 -24.57 13.15 3.57
N GLY A 83 -25.04 12.01 4.04
CA GLY A 83 -25.54 10.93 3.19
C GLY A 83 -24.44 9.97 2.67
N PRO A 84 -24.83 8.93 1.91
CA PRO A 84 -23.93 7.82 1.51
C PRO A 84 -22.72 8.25 0.68
N ASN A 85 -22.85 9.30 -0.12
CA ASN A 85 -21.77 9.80 -0.96
C ASN A 85 -20.61 10.39 -0.16
N ALA A 86 -20.83 10.77 1.11
CA ALA A 86 -19.80 11.29 2.00
C ALA A 86 -18.65 10.30 2.23
N MET A 87 -18.92 9.00 2.16
CA MET A 87 -17.89 7.97 2.24
C MET A 87 -16.85 8.11 1.11
N PHE A 88 -17.32 8.30 -0.13
CA PHE A 88 -16.40 8.44 -1.27
C PHE A 88 -15.62 9.76 -1.21
N VAL A 89 -16.25 10.83 -0.72
CA VAL A 89 -15.56 12.12 -0.48
C VAL A 89 -14.47 11.97 0.57
N MET A 90 -14.76 11.27 1.67
CA MET A 90 -13.77 10.99 2.71
C MET A 90 -12.58 10.19 2.16
N ILE A 91 -12.84 9.15 1.38
CA ILE A 91 -11.79 8.33 0.77
C ILE A 91 -10.96 9.14 -0.21
N ALA A 92 -11.60 9.93 -1.09
CA ALA A 92 -10.90 10.82 -2.01
C ALA A 92 -10.03 11.83 -1.26
N GLY A 93 -10.53 12.42 -0.19
CA GLY A 93 -9.79 13.35 0.67
C GLY A 93 -8.58 12.70 1.34
N ALA A 94 -8.72 11.49 1.88
CA ALA A 94 -7.63 10.73 2.47
C ALA A 94 -6.51 10.44 1.45
N HIS A 95 -6.88 10.02 0.23
CA HIS A 95 -5.92 9.77 -0.84
C HIS A 95 -5.27 11.07 -1.35
N PHE A 96 -5.99 12.17 -1.35
CA PHE A 96 -5.44 13.48 -1.69
C PHE A 96 -4.37 13.93 -0.71
N ILE A 97 -4.63 13.79 0.59
CA ILE A 97 -3.63 14.06 1.66
C ILE A 97 -2.41 13.16 1.46
N LEU A 98 -2.61 11.88 1.15
CA LEU A 98 -1.53 10.93 0.90
C LEU A 98 -0.66 11.33 -0.31
N VAL A 99 -1.28 11.85 -1.38
CA VAL A 99 -0.55 12.36 -2.56
C VAL A 99 0.28 13.59 -2.20
N ILE A 100 -0.32 14.56 -1.50
CA ILE A 100 0.41 15.76 -1.06
C ILE A 100 1.60 15.39 -0.18
N PHE A 101 1.39 14.52 0.80
CA PHE A 101 2.45 14.05 1.68
C PHE A 101 3.55 13.32 0.90
N GLY A 102 3.18 12.45 -0.05
CA GLY A 102 4.11 11.73 -0.90
C GLY A 102 4.98 12.67 -1.74
N VAL A 103 4.35 13.66 -2.39
CA VAL A 103 5.06 14.66 -3.21
C VAL A 103 5.99 15.52 -2.34
N ALA A 104 5.51 15.98 -1.18
CA ALA A 104 6.35 16.76 -0.26
C ALA A 104 7.57 15.95 0.20
N ARG A 105 7.38 14.67 0.53
CA ARG A 105 8.46 13.79 0.97
C ARG A 105 9.47 13.49 -0.15
N MET A 106 9.02 13.35 -1.39
CA MET A 106 9.93 13.16 -2.55
C MET A 106 10.89 14.33 -2.76
N LYS A 107 10.46 15.55 -2.39
CA LYS A 107 11.32 16.75 -2.49
C LYS A 107 12.37 16.84 -1.38
N VAL A 108 12.12 16.22 -0.24
CA VAL A 108 12.97 16.35 0.95
C VAL A 108 13.95 15.18 1.10
N ARG A 109 13.63 14.00 0.58
CA ARG A 109 14.49 12.81 0.71
C ARG A 109 15.45 12.68 -0.45
N PRO A 110 16.78 12.53 -0.18
CA PRO A 110 17.72 12.11 -1.22
C PRO A 110 17.32 10.70 -1.73
N THR A 111 17.40 10.53 -3.04
CA THR A 111 17.29 9.21 -3.66
C THR A 111 18.39 8.30 -3.12
N LEU A 112 18.07 7.08 -2.76
CA LEU A 112 19.06 6.05 -2.46
C LEU A 112 20.01 5.95 -3.68
N SER A 113 21.27 6.35 -3.49
CA SER A 113 22.29 6.29 -4.54
C SER A 113 22.71 4.87 -4.88
N ASP A 114 22.47 3.94 -3.96
CA ASP A 114 22.81 2.53 -4.09
C ASP A 114 21.55 1.72 -4.45
N LYS A 115 21.27 1.66 -5.75
CA LYS A 115 20.28 0.70 -6.25
C LYS A 115 20.92 -0.68 -6.15
N THR A 116 20.62 -1.41 -5.09
CA THR A 116 20.96 -2.83 -5.01
C THR A 116 20.48 -3.51 -6.29
N ARG A 117 21.42 -4.06 -7.03
CA ARG A 117 21.13 -4.82 -8.25
C ARG A 117 20.14 -5.91 -7.88
N TYR A 118 18.99 -5.97 -8.56
CA TYR A 118 18.05 -7.06 -8.39
C TYR A 118 18.77 -8.37 -8.69
N ILE A 119 19.08 -9.14 -7.65
CA ILE A 119 19.62 -10.49 -7.81
C ILE A 119 18.41 -11.41 -7.81
N TYR A 120 18.08 -11.95 -8.97
CA TYR A 120 17.09 -13.00 -9.07
C TYR A 120 17.62 -14.21 -8.28
N ALA A 121 17.11 -14.41 -7.07
CA ALA A 121 17.30 -15.64 -6.33
C ALA A 121 16.17 -16.60 -6.75
N PRO A 122 16.43 -17.61 -7.59
CA PRO A 122 15.42 -18.62 -7.88
C PRO A 122 15.03 -19.27 -6.55
N ARG A 123 13.75 -19.58 -6.39
CA ARG A 123 13.21 -20.32 -5.23
C ARG A 123 13.84 -21.72 -5.23
N THR A 124 15.10 -21.81 -4.85
CA THR A 124 15.82 -23.06 -4.70
C THR A 124 15.35 -23.75 -3.44
N SER A 125 15.13 -25.07 -3.54
CA SER A 125 14.84 -25.87 -2.34
C SER A 125 15.96 -25.63 -1.31
N PHE A 126 15.63 -25.69 -0.05
CA PHE A 126 16.57 -25.49 1.08
C PHE A 126 17.88 -26.30 0.91
N LEU A 127 17.80 -27.45 0.23
CA LEU A 127 18.92 -28.33 -0.07
C LEU A 127 19.93 -27.69 -1.04
N ILE A 128 19.44 -27.05 -2.11
CA ILE A 128 20.28 -26.38 -3.12
C ILE A 128 20.94 -25.14 -2.51
N GLY A 129 20.23 -24.40 -1.67
CA GLY A 129 20.82 -23.26 -0.94
C GLY A 129 21.98 -23.67 -0.05
N ARG A 130 21.89 -24.85 0.60
CA ARG A 130 22.96 -25.41 1.43
C ARG A 130 24.17 -25.87 0.59
N LEU A 131 23.94 -26.44 -0.58
CA LEU A 131 25.02 -26.88 -1.49
C LEU A 131 25.77 -25.67 -2.08
N LEU A 132 25.06 -24.63 -2.50
CA LEU A 132 25.68 -23.39 -3.01
C LEU A 132 26.54 -22.70 -1.92
N LYS A 133 26.07 -22.68 -0.67
CA LYS A 133 26.85 -22.15 0.45
C LYS A 133 28.13 -22.94 0.67
N ARG A 134 28.08 -24.27 0.59
CA ARG A 134 29.25 -25.14 0.73
C ARG A 134 30.30 -24.95 -0.36
N GLN A 135 29.86 -24.73 -1.62
CA GLN A 135 30.73 -24.41 -2.73
C GLN A 135 31.48 -23.08 -2.54
N ARG A 136 30.75 -22.06 -2.05
CA ARG A 136 31.32 -20.74 -1.79
C ARG A 136 32.39 -20.77 -0.70
N ASP A 137 32.15 -21.50 0.40
CA ASP A 137 33.09 -21.65 1.50
C ASP A 137 34.37 -22.46 1.11
N GLN A 138 34.32 -23.21 -0.01
CA GLN A 138 35.44 -23.93 -0.57
C GLN A 138 36.26 -23.11 -1.57
N SER A 139 35.65 -22.10 -2.24
CA SER A 139 36.36 -21.24 -3.18
C SER A 139 37.12 -20.10 -2.49
N ASP A 140 36.77 -19.80 -1.24
CA ASP A 140 37.39 -18.74 -0.44
C ASP A 140 38.55 -19.25 0.45
N LYS A 141 38.91 -20.56 0.32
CA LYS A 141 40.10 -21.17 0.92
C LYS A 141 41.20 -21.41 -0.10
#